data_a1799bbf6c1f8a4546a0adbe630de64a
#
_entry.id   a1799bbf6c1f8a4546a0adbe630de64a
#
_cell.length_a   1.000
_cell.length_b   1.000
_cell.length_c   1.000
_cell.angle_alpha   90.00
_cell.angle_beta   90.00
_cell.angle_gamma   90.00
#
_symmetry.space_group_name_H-M   'P 1'
#
loop_
_entity.id
_entity.type
_entity.pdbx_description
1 polymer ?
#
loop_
_entity_poly.entity_id
_entity_poly.type
_entity_poly.pdbx_seq_one_letter_code
_entity_poly.pdbx_strand_id
1 'polypeptide(L)'
;MRRLLWVPVLLVLSGCALTEIPYDPPITPEQWCEQRPCVEVGSMVLNEPLGTFLVFTLALLWIAVGVGFLVTRRGQLSRGWLGVALILGGVGAAQAGVSYQAFSYELKCAGKQLCTYTNALEVGYSITQAWSVSAMLVAVAYACTRARRGVIIYALANAVVYTLVAVAGVLLPSTLLLSFEVLMLFALPGIILVIVLAARSKEPASRPILIAAVLLIVVNVAYFAYYAAGVTEMLWDSGDGFYFSANDVLHVGMIAWLIYVAVAVGPKLRDLSPR
;
A
#
# COMPACT_ATOMS: atom_id res chain seq x y z
N MET A 1 -13.57 1.85 30.62
CA MET A 1 -14.31 1.58 29.36
C MET A 1 -14.93 2.80 28.66
N ARG A 2 -14.84 4.04 29.18
CA ARG A 2 -15.45 5.25 28.56
C ARG A 2 -14.62 5.89 27.42
N ARG A 3 -13.36 5.49 27.19
CA ARG A 3 -12.45 6.13 26.20
C ARG A 3 -12.54 5.54 24.78
N LEU A 4 -13.21 4.39 24.57
CA LEU A 4 -13.36 3.77 23.24
C LEU A 4 -14.51 4.35 22.41
N LEU A 5 -15.42 5.12 23.02
CA LEU A 5 -16.60 5.68 22.32
C LEU A 5 -16.27 6.88 21.42
N TRP A 6 -15.07 7.47 21.52
CA TRP A 6 -14.67 8.63 20.69
C TRP A 6 -14.09 8.26 19.33
N VAL A 7 -13.63 7.01 19.16
CA VAL A 7 -13.06 6.54 17.88
C VAL A 7 -14.08 6.57 16.74
N PRO A 8 -15.32 6.04 16.88
CA PRO A 8 -16.31 6.14 15.81
C PRO A 8 -16.77 7.58 15.55
N VAL A 9 -16.83 8.45 16.56
CA VAL A 9 -17.19 9.86 16.39
C VAL A 9 -16.13 10.62 15.60
N LEU A 10 -14.84 10.36 15.86
CA LEU A 10 -13.74 10.94 15.09
C LEU A 10 -13.74 10.46 13.65
N LEU A 11 -14.08 9.19 13.39
CA LEU A 11 -14.18 8.62 12.03
C LEU A 11 -15.36 9.21 11.25
N VAL A 12 -16.48 9.51 11.89
CA VAL A 12 -17.65 10.14 11.24
C VAL A 12 -17.37 11.61 10.95
N LEU A 13 -16.73 12.34 11.87
CA LEU A 13 -16.37 13.75 11.67
C LEU A 13 -15.28 13.92 10.59
N SER A 14 -14.35 12.96 10.46
CA SER A 14 -13.31 12.99 9.43
C SER A 14 -13.87 12.71 8.02
N GLY A 15 -14.97 11.95 7.91
CA GLY A 15 -15.64 11.72 6.62
C GLY A 15 -16.11 13.00 5.93
N CYS A 16 -16.67 13.96 6.69
CA CYS A 16 -17.13 15.23 6.14
C CYS A 16 -15.99 16.13 5.67
N ALA A 17 -14.86 16.18 6.40
CA ALA A 17 -13.72 17.01 6.02
C ALA A 17 -13.02 16.53 4.73
N LEU A 18 -12.99 15.23 4.48
CA LEU A 18 -12.37 14.67 3.26
C LEU A 18 -13.16 14.97 1.97
N THR A 19 -14.48 15.16 2.09
CA THR A 19 -15.32 15.49 0.92
C THR A 19 -15.15 16.94 0.43
N GLU A 20 -14.43 17.78 1.18
CA GLU A 20 -14.19 19.20 0.86
C GLU A 20 -12.84 19.42 0.16
N ILE A 21 -12.01 18.40 -0.01
CA ILE A 21 -10.70 18.54 -0.67
C ILE A 21 -10.87 18.22 -2.16
N PRO A 22 -10.91 19.22 -3.06
CA PRO A 22 -10.97 18.98 -4.50
C PRO A 22 -9.61 18.52 -5.04
N TYR A 23 -9.60 17.99 -6.26
CA TYR A 23 -8.37 17.86 -7.05
C TYR A 23 -7.77 19.23 -7.37
N ASP A 24 -6.46 19.26 -7.60
CA ASP A 24 -5.74 20.41 -8.13
C ASP A 24 -4.90 19.96 -9.34
N PRO A 25 -5.24 20.36 -10.58
CA PRO A 25 -6.42 21.17 -10.98
C PRO A 25 -7.75 20.43 -10.72
N PRO A 26 -8.88 21.19 -10.53
CA PRO A 26 -10.19 20.59 -10.31
C PRO A 26 -10.64 19.73 -11.49
N ILE A 27 -11.28 18.58 -11.20
CA ILE A 27 -11.77 17.61 -12.19
C ILE A 27 -13.27 17.44 -12.00
N THR A 28 -14.06 17.53 -13.09
CA THR A 28 -15.50 17.25 -13.08
C THR A 28 -15.78 15.74 -13.23
N PRO A 29 -17.00 15.27 -12.89
CA PRO A 29 -17.38 13.88 -13.11
C PRO A 29 -17.26 13.42 -14.58
N GLU A 30 -17.57 14.30 -15.54
CA GLU A 30 -17.45 14.01 -16.97
C GLU A 30 -16.00 13.81 -17.37
N GLN A 31 -15.11 14.74 -16.98
CA GLN A 31 -13.66 14.64 -17.22
C GLN A 31 -13.04 13.40 -16.57
N TRP A 32 -13.61 12.91 -15.45
CA TRP A 32 -13.14 11.71 -14.81
C TRP A 32 -13.23 10.49 -15.73
N CYS A 33 -14.36 10.32 -16.40
CA CYS A 33 -14.60 9.19 -17.30
C CYS A 33 -14.03 9.41 -18.72
N GLU A 34 -13.67 10.62 -19.11
CA GLU A 34 -12.92 10.86 -20.34
C GLU A 34 -11.48 10.35 -20.25
N GLN A 35 -10.87 10.43 -19.05
CA GLN A 35 -9.47 10.08 -18.82
C GLN A 35 -9.25 8.60 -18.50
N ARG A 36 -10.32 7.80 -18.28
CA ARG A 36 -10.22 6.41 -17.86
C ARG A 36 -11.48 5.61 -18.18
N PRO A 37 -11.41 4.27 -18.25
CA PRO A 37 -12.59 3.44 -18.47
C PRO A 37 -13.61 3.61 -17.33
N CYS A 38 -14.85 3.92 -17.72
CA CYS A 38 -16.03 3.91 -16.87
C CYS A 38 -17.05 2.96 -17.47
N VAL A 39 -17.36 1.86 -16.80
CA VAL A 39 -18.30 0.84 -17.25
C VAL A 39 -19.53 0.87 -16.36
N GLU A 40 -20.69 1.17 -16.93
CA GLU A 40 -21.94 1.13 -16.19
C GLU A 40 -22.34 -0.30 -15.86
N VAL A 41 -22.57 -0.58 -14.58
CA VAL A 41 -23.05 -1.88 -14.06
C VAL A 41 -24.28 -1.62 -13.20
N GLY A 42 -25.43 -1.70 -13.81
CA GLY A 42 -26.71 -1.33 -13.16
C GLY A 42 -26.75 0.16 -12.83
N SER A 43 -26.81 0.52 -11.55
CA SER A 43 -26.82 1.91 -11.09
C SER A 43 -25.43 2.42 -10.64
N MET A 44 -24.38 1.65 -10.81
CA MET A 44 -23.03 1.98 -10.39
C MET A 44 -22.09 2.05 -11.59
N VAL A 45 -21.01 2.81 -11.45
CA VAL A 45 -19.93 2.90 -12.42
C VAL A 45 -18.73 2.13 -11.91
N LEU A 46 -18.35 1.08 -12.63
CA LEU A 46 -17.10 0.34 -12.41
C LEU A 46 -15.98 1.04 -13.21
N ASN A 47 -14.98 1.50 -12.50
CA ASN A 47 -13.78 2.06 -13.13
C ASN A 47 -12.69 1.01 -13.33
N GLU A 48 -11.88 1.21 -14.35
CA GLU A 48 -10.64 0.46 -14.59
C GLU A 48 -10.78 -1.07 -14.36
N PRO A 49 -11.59 -1.82 -15.15
CA PRO A 49 -11.89 -3.22 -14.87
C PRO A 49 -10.64 -4.11 -14.76
N LEU A 50 -9.62 -3.87 -15.59
CA LEU A 50 -8.34 -4.60 -15.52
C LEU A 50 -7.58 -4.28 -14.23
N GLY A 51 -7.44 -2.99 -13.91
CA GLY A 51 -6.79 -2.55 -12.66
C GLY A 51 -7.52 -3.09 -11.44
N THR A 52 -8.86 -3.07 -11.46
CA THR A 52 -9.71 -3.68 -10.43
C THR A 52 -9.40 -5.16 -10.25
N PHE A 53 -9.36 -5.94 -11.33
CA PHE A 53 -9.02 -7.36 -11.27
C PHE A 53 -7.61 -7.59 -10.69
N LEU A 54 -6.62 -6.83 -11.15
CA LEU A 54 -5.23 -6.98 -10.72
C LEU A 54 -5.05 -6.63 -9.25
N VAL A 55 -5.63 -5.53 -8.77
CA VAL A 55 -5.47 -5.11 -7.36
C VAL A 55 -6.17 -6.03 -6.38
N PHE A 56 -7.37 -6.55 -6.71
CA PHE A 56 -8.03 -7.51 -5.83
C PHE A 56 -7.35 -8.88 -5.86
N THR A 57 -6.80 -9.31 -7.01
CA THR A 57 -5.95 -10.49 -7.09
C THR A 57 -4.73 -10.34 -6.19
N LEU A 58 -4.04 -9.20 -6.26
CA LEU A 58 -2.91 -8.87 -5.38
C LEU A 58 -3.30 -8.90 -3.91
N ALA A 59 -4.42 -8.25 -3.54
CA ALA A 59 -4.91 -8.21 -2.16
C ALA A 59 -5.18 -9.61 -1.59
N LEU A 60 -5.88 -10.45 -2.36
CA LEU A 60 -6.19 -11.83 -1.96
C LEU A 60 -4.90 -12.68 -1.81
N LEU A 61 -3.98 -12.56 -2.74
CA LEU A 61 -2.70 -13.28 -2.67
C LEU A 61 -1.87 -12.83 -1.47
N TRP A 62 -1.81 -11.54 -1.18
CA TRP A 62 -1.10 -11.02 -0.02
C TRP A 62 -1.67 -11.54 1.29
N ILE A 63 -2.99 -11.50 1.44
CA ILE A 63 -3.67 -12.03 2.63
C ILE A 63 -3.42 -13.54 2.74
N ALA A 64 -3.57 -14.29 1.65
CA ALA A 64 -3.39 -15.74 1.66
C ALA A 64 -1.95 -16.14 2.03
N VAL A 65 -0.93 -15.50 1.44
CA VAL A 65 0.47 -15.73 1.78
C VAL A 65 0.77 -15.31 3.21
N GLY A 66 0.22 -14.16 3.66
CA GLY A 66 0.37 -13.67 5.02
C GLY A 66 -0.22 -14.63 6.05
N VAL A 67 -1.41 -15.16 5.82
CA VAL A 67 -2.04 -16.20 6.65
C VAL A 67 -1.18 -17.47 6.65
N GLY A 68 -0.65 -17.88 5.50
CA GLY A 68 0.28 -19.01 5.39
C GLY A 68 1.51 -18.85 6.28
N PHE A 69 2.10 -17.64 6.34
CA PHE A 69 3.21 -17.34 7.26
C PHE A 69 2.79 -17.41 8.74
N LEU A 70 1.60 -16.91 9.09
CA LEU A 70 1.11 -16.97 10.48
C LEU A 70 0.83 -18.40 10.93
N VAL A 71 0.18 -19.21 10.11
CA VAL A 71 -0.15 -20.62 10.43
C VAL A 71 1.12 -21.45 10.56
N THR A 72 2.11 -21.23 9.69
CA THR A 72 3.36 -22.00 9.66
C THR A 72 4.48 -21.41 10.51
N ARG A 73 4.22 -20.41 11.35
CA ARG A 73 5.26 -19.67 12.10
C ARG A 73 6.05 -20.52 13.11
N ARG A 74 5.44 -21.58 13.69
CA ARG A 74 6.09 -22.50 14.65
C ARG A 74 6.93 -21.77 15.72
N GLY A 75 6.40 -20.68 16.28
CA GLY A 75 7.10 -19.85 17.27
C GLY A 75 8.11 -18.84 16.73
N GLN A 76 8.39 -18.80 15.42
CA GLN A 76 9.29 -17.84 14.79
C GLN A 76 8.61 -16.46 14.70
N LEU A 77 9.20 -15.46 15.35
CA LEU A 77 8.65 -14.09 15.36
C LEU A 77 8.84 -13.39 13.99
N SER A 78 9.97 -13.65 13.31
CA SER A 78 10.19 -13.13 11.95
C SER A 78 9.08 -13.55 10.98
N ARG A 79 8.66 -14.84 11.02
CA ARG A 79 7.56 -15.33 10.19
C ARG A 79 6.22 -14.71 10.60
N GLY A 80 6.00 -14.58 11.91
CA GLY A 80 4.78 -13.95 12.45
C GLY A 80 4.64 -12.50 11.97
N TRP A 81 5.69 -11.71 12.11
CA TRP A 81 5.69 -10.30 11.69
C TRP A 81 5.62 -10.13 10.16
N LEU A 82 6.28 -11.03 9.38
CA LEU A 82 6.10 -11.00 7.93
C LEU A 82 4.66 -11.33 7.53
N GLY A 83 4.02 -12.30 8.21
CA GLY A 83 2.60 -12.62 8.00
C GLY A 83 1.70 -11.41 8.28
N VAL A 84 1.92 -10.71 9.40
CA VAL A 84 1.20 -9.47 9.74
C VAL A 84 1.44 -8.38 8.67
N ALA A 85 2.69 -8.19 8.23
CA ALA A 85 3.02 -7.23 7.18
C ALA A 85 2.23 -7.48 5.90
N LEU A 86 2.22 -8.73 5.43
CA LEU A 86 1.52 -9.10 4.21
C LEU A 86 0.00 -8.97 4.34
N ILE A 87 -0.60 -9.33 5.49
CA ILE A 87 -2.03 -9.14 5.70
C ILE A 87 -2.39 -7.65 5.69
N LEU A 88 -1.62 -6.80 6.38
CA LEU A 88 -1.84 -5.35 6.36
C LEU A 88 -1.69 -4.77 4.95
N GLY A 89 -0.67 -5.21 4.19
CA GLY A 89 -0.49 -4.83 2.80
C GLY A 89 -1.68 -5.23 1.93
N GLY A 90 -2.18 -6.46 2.11
CA GLY A 90 -3.36 -6.96 1.39
C GLY A 90 -4.66 -6.22 1.74
N VAL A 91 -4.87 -5.90 3.01
CA VAL A 91 -6.01 -5.05 3.44
C VAL A 91 -5.91 -3.67 2.81
N GLY A 92 -4.71 -3.06 2.81
CA GLY A 92 -4.49 -1.78 2.15
C GLY A 92 -4.73 -1.88 0.64
N ALA A 93 -4.22 -2.91 -0.04
CA ALA A 93 -4.46 -3.12 -1.46
C ALA A 93 -5.96 -3.27 -1.79
N ALA A 94 -6.74 -3.95 -0.92
CA ALA A 94 -8.19 -4.03 -1.07
C ALA A 94 -8.87 -2.67 -0.93
N GLN A 95 -8.47 -1.85 0.06
CA GLN A 95 -8.98 -0.48 0.22
C GLN A 95 -8.65 0.40 -0.99
N ALA A 96 -7.41 0.32 -1.49
CA ALA A 96 -6.97 1.00 -2.69
C ALA A 96 -7.77 0.54 -3.92
N GLY A 97 -7.99 -0.76 -4.07
CA GLY A 97 -8.78 -1.34 -5.16
C GLY A 97 -10.21 -0.84 -5.21
N VAL A 98 -10.84 -0.68 -4.04
CA VAL A 98 -12.18 -0.09 -3.96
C VAL A 98 -12.15 1.38 -4.37
N SER A 99 -11.16 2.15 -3.92
CA SER A 99 -11.18 3.60 -3.99
C SER A 99 -10.49 4.20 -5.21
N TYR A 100 -9.39 3.62 -5.68
CA TYR A 100 -8.66 4.14 -6.85
C TYR A 100 -9.11 3.49 -8.16
N GLN A 101 -9.56 2.21 -8.10
CA GLN A 101 -9.98 1.46 -9.29
C GLN A 101 -11.50 1.27 -9.31
N ALA A 102 -12.02 0.25 -8.60
CA ALA A 102 -13.37 -0.26 -8.81
C ALA A 102 -14.47 0.79 -8.72
N PHE A 103 -14.48 1.58 -7.64
CA PHE A 103 -15.55 2.53 -7.31
C PHE A 103 -15.05 3.95 -7.16
N SER A 104 -13.99 4.30 -7.87
CA SER A 104 -13.38 5.63 -7.76
C SER A 104 -14.33 6.75 -8.17
N TYR A 105 -15.12 6.55 -9.22
CA TYR A 105 -16.18 7.49 -9.64
C TYR A 105 -17.24 7.68 -8.54
N GLU A 106 -17.78 6.56 -8.03
CA GLU A 106 -18.83 6.58 -7.03
C GLU A 106 -18.41 7.29 -5.73
N LEU A 107 -17.18 7.03 -5.29
CA LEU A 107 -16.66 7.57 -4.04
C LEU A 107 -16.21 9.03 -4.17
N LYS A 108 -15.73 9.42 -5.33
CA LYS A 108 -15.09 10.73 -5.51
C LYS A 108 -15.93 11.73 -6.31
N CYS A 109 -16.73 11.28 -7.30
CA CYS A 109 -17.36 12.14 -8.27
C CYS A 109 -18.90 12.09 -8.22
N ALA A 110 -19.52 10.95 -7.96
CA ALA A 110 -20.97 10.77 -8.06
C ALA A 110 -21.75 11.79 -7.21
N GLY A 111 -22.68 12.51 -7.85
CA GLY A 111 -23.52 13.51 -7.19
C GLY A 111 -22.81 14.79 -6.76
N LYS A 112 -21.57 15.03 -7.20
CA LYS A 112 -20.77 16.21 -6.88
C LYS A 112 -20.55 17.08 -8.14
N GLN A 113 -20.29 18.36 -7.95
CA GLN A 113 -19.88 19.26 -9.04
C GLN A 113 -18.41 19.07 -9.42
N LEU A 114 -17.56 18.80 -8.43
CA LEU A 114 -16.14 18.51 -8.58
C LEU A 114 -15.80 17.22 -7.84
N CYS A 115 -14.93 16.40 -8.43
CA CYS A 115 -14.43 15.21 -7.80
C CYS A 115 -13.53 15.53 -6.60
N THR A 116 -13.62 14.73 -5.53
CA THR A 116 -12.79 14.90 -4.33
C THR A 116 -11.44 14.22 -4.49
N TYR A 117 -10.38 14.82 -3.94
CA TYR A 117 -9.01 14.32 -4.01
C TYR A 117 -8.86 12.94 -3.36
N THR A 118 -9.46 12.76 -2.18
CA THR A 118 -9.30 11.55 -1.38
C THR A 118 -10.57 11.18 -0.62
N ASN A 119 -10.57 10.00 -0.02
CA ASN A 119 -11.63 9.51 0.84
C ASN A 119 -11.08 8.64 1.98
N ALA A 120 -11.94 8.19 2.90
CA ALA A 120 -11.54 7.43 4.08
C ALA A 120 -10.83 6.10 3.77
N LEU A 121 -11.13 5.45 2.63
CA LEU A 121 -10.47 4.20 2.23
C LEU A 121 -9.03 4.45 1.80
N GLU A 122 -8.75 5.56 1.12
CA GLU A 122 -7.39 5.94 0.71
C GLU A 122 -6.52 6.32 1.91
N VAL A 123 -7.09 7.02 2.90
CA VAL A 123 -6.40 7.27 4.16
C VAL A 123 -6.13 5.96 4.91
N GLY A 124 -7.11 5.07 4.96
CA GLY A 124 -6.96 3.72 5.53
C GLY A 124 -5.89 2.90 4.82
N TYR A 125 -5.86 2.92 3.49
CA TYR A 125 -4.80 2.32 2.67
C TYR A 125 -3.42 2.84 3.08
N SER A 126 -3.24 4.15 3.11
CA SER A 126 -1.95 4.76 3.41
C SER A 126 -1.44 4.38 4.80
N ILE A 127 -2.32 4.38 5.81
CA ILE A 127 -1.99 3.95 7.17
C ILE A 127 -1.61 2.46 7.20
N THR A 128 -2.42 1.59 6.57
CA THR A 128 -2.11 0.15 6.56
C THR A 128 -0.82 -0.18 5.83
N GLN A 129 -0.47 0.56 4.77
CA GLN A 129 0.82 0.41 4.08
C GLN A 129 2.00 0.82 4.97
N ALA A 130 1.92 1.92 5.69
CA ALA A 130 2.97 2.34 6.63
C ALA A 130 3.20 1.29 7.74
N TRP A 131 2.13 0.72 8.29
CA TRP A 131 2.21 -0.37 9.26
C TRP A 131 2.72 -1.67 8.63
N SER A 132 2.37 -1.98 7.38
CA SER A 132 2.88 -3.14 6.63
C SER A 132 4.40 -3.07 6.48
N VAL A 133 4.94 -1.95 5.99
CA VAL A 133 6.40 -1.72 5.84
C VAL A 133 7.10 -1.81 7.20
N SER A 134 6.51 -1.23 8.25
CA SER A 134 7.06 -1.28 9.59
C SER A 134 7.09 -2.71 10.16
N ALA A 135 6.03 -3.49 9.96
CA ALA A 135 5.97 -4.89 10.35
C ALA A 135 6.97 -5.77 9.57
N MET A 136 7.18 -5.48 8.28
CA MET A 136 8.22 -6.13 7.47
C MET A 136 9.62 -5.85 8.03
N LEU A 137 9.92 -4.60 8.40
CA LEU A 137 11.18 -4.24 9.03
C LEU A 137 11.39 -4.98 10.37
N VAL A 138 10.34 -5.13 11.17
CA VAL A 138 10.39 -5.94 12.40
C VAL A 138 10.70 -7.41 12.08
N ALA A 139 10.07 -8.00 11.06
CA ALA A 139 10.36 -9.36 10.62
C ALA A 139 11.84 -9.55 10.26
N VAL A 140 12.39 -8.60 9.49
CA VAL A 140 13.81 -8.61 9.08
C VAL A 140 14.74 -8.39 10.27
N ALA A 141 14.35 -7.55 11.24
CA ALA A 141 15.12 -7.36 12.47
C ALA A 141 15.28 -8.67 13.25
N TYR A 142 14.22 -9.46 13.38
CA TYR A 142 14.31 -10.79 14.02
C TYR A 142 15.17 -11.77 13.24
N ALA A 143 15.16 -11.70 11.91
CA ALA A 143 15.90 -12.64 11.05
C ALA A 143 17.38 -12.24 10.83
N CYS A 144 17.74 -10.94 10.89
CA CYS A 144 19.02 -10.47 10.39
C CYS A 144 19.90 -9.76 11.44
N THR A 145 19.35 -9.35 12.60
CA THR A 145 20.16 -8.61 13.59
C THR A 145 19.86 -8.98 15.03
N ARG A 146 20.90 -8.91 15.87
CA ARG A 146 20.75 -9.04 17.33
C ARG A 146 20.38 -7.72 18.00
N ALA A 147 20.77 -6.60 17.41
CA ALA A 147 20.43 -5.26 17.88
C ALA A 147 18.98 -4.86 17.51
N ARG A 148 18.05 -5.85 17.52
CA ARG A 148 16.67 -5.72 17.05
C ARG A 148 15.84 -4.70 17.81
N ARG A 149 16.15 -4.44 19.09
CA ARG A 149 15.35 -3.52 19.93
C ARG A 149 15.26 -2.11 19.32
N GLY A 150 16.40 -1.54 18.89
CA GLY A 150 16.41 -0.22 18.28
C GLY A 150 15.62 -0.16 16.96
N VAL A 151 15.75 -1.23 16.14
CA VAL A 151 15.02 -1.33 14.87
C VAL A 151 13.51 -1.46 15.10
N ILE A 152 13.09 -2.24 16.10
CA ILE A 152 11.67 -2.39 16.46
C ILE A 152 11.09 -1.06 16.97
N ILE A 153 11.81 -0.36 17.86
CA ILE A 153 11.37 0.95 18.35
C ILE A 153 11.23 1.94 17.19
N TYR A 154 12.20 1.99 16.29
CA TYR A 154 12.14 2.82 15.09
C TYR A 154 10.92 2.45 14.22
N ALA A 155 10.70 1.18 13.90
CA ALA A 155 9.60 0.72 13.07
C ALA A 155 8.23 1.13 13.66
N LEU A 156 8.04 0.92 14.96
CA LEU A 156 6.79 1.30 15.64
C LEU A 156 6.62 2.82 15.70
N ALA A 157 7.68 3.57 16.03
CA ALA A 157 7.64 5.03 16.06
C ALA A 157 7.30 5.60 14.68
N ASN A 158 7.92 5.07 13.63
CA ASN A 158 7.67 5.47 12.25
C ASN A 158 6.20 5.28 11.85
N ALA A 159 5.62 4.10 12.13
CA ALA A 159 4.21 3.81 11.83
C ALA A 159 3.25 4.72 12.62
N VAL A 160 3.53 4.95 13.92
CA VAL A 160 2.71 5.83 14.76
C VAL A 160 2.79 7.27 14.28
N VAL A 161 4.00 7.79 14.02
CA VAL A 161 4.17 9.17 13.53
C VAL A 161 3.50 9.36 12.18
N TYR A 162 3.64 8.41 11.25
CA TYR A 162 2.90 8.48 9.99
C TYR A 162 1.37 8.51 10.20
N THR A 163 0.86 7.66 11.08
CA THR A 163 -0.57 7.65 11.41
C THR A 163 -1.04 9.02 11.92
N LEU A 164 -0.23 9.66 12.79
CA LEU A 164 -0.54 11.01 13.28
C LEU A 164 -0.49 12.05 12.16
N VAL A 165 0.47 11.94 11.23
CA VAL A 165 0.55 12.83 10.04
C VAL A 165 -0.68 12.65 9.14
N ALA A 166 -1.10 11.41 8.86
CA ALA A 166 -2.30 11.15 8.08
C ALA A 166 -3.57 11.69 8.75
N VAL A 167 -3.72 11.50 10.07
CA VAL A 167 -4.82 12.07 10.85
C VAL A 167 -4.78 13.61 10.82
N ALA A 168 -3.61 14.22 10.95
CA ALA A 168 -3.45 15.67 10.82
C ALA A 168 -3.85 16.14 9.41
N GLY A 169 -3.49 15.40 8.36
CA GLY A 169 -3.89 15.68 6.98
C GLY A 169 -5.41 15.68 6.78
N VAL A 170 -6.12 14.79 7.47
CA VAL A 170 -7.60 14.76 7.48
C VAL A 170 -8.18 15.97 8.23
N LEU A 171 -7.64 16.29 9.40
CA LEU A 171 -8.14 17.38 10.25
C LEU A 171 -7.84 18.78 9.70
N LEU A 172 -6.74 18.92 8.93
CA LEU A 172 -6.29 20.19 8.33
C LEU A 172 -6.58 20.28 6.81
N PRO A 173 -7.48 19.50 6.25
CA PRO A 173 -7.72 19.20 4.83
C PRO A 173 -6.49 19.45 3.92
N SER A 174 -5.41 18.71 4.14
CA SER A 174 -4.14 18.94 3.44
C SER A 174 -3.83 17.84 2.43
N THR A 175 -3.89 18.16 1.13
CA THR A 175 -3.48 17.27 0.04
C THR A 175 -2.05 16.77 0.22
N LEU A 176 -1.12 17.66 0.63
CA LEU A 176 0.28 17.30 0.87
C LEU A 176 0.43 16.23 1.94
N LEU A 177 -0.20 16.39 3.11
CA LEU A 177 -0.08 15.41 4.20
C LEU A 177 -0.74 14.07 3.89
N LEU A 178 -1.70 14.06 2.96
CA LEU A 178 -2.41 12.87 2.49
C LEU A 178 -1.81 12.30 1.20
N SER A 179 -0.73 12.89 0.70
CA SER A 179 -0.12 12.49 -0.55
C SER A 179 0.68 11.19 -0.45
N PHE A 180 0.83 10.52 -1.59
CA PHE A 180 1.66 9.32 -1.71
C PHE A 180 3.15 9.62 -1.45
N GLU A 181 3.63 10.81 -1.77
CA GLU A 181 4.99 11.27 -1.54
C GLU A 181 5.33 11.26 -0.04
N VAL A 182 4.40 11.72 0.80
CA VAL A 182 4.58 11.67 2.26
C VAL A 182 4.58 10.23 2.76
N LEU A 183 3.73 9.34 2.25
CA LEU A 183 3.81 7.92 2.57
C LEU A 183 5.18 7.33 2.20
N MET A 184 5.71 7.66 1.02
CA MET A 184 7.02 7.19 0.57
C MET A 184 8.17 7.74 1.40
N LEU A 185 8.07 8.98 1.88
CA LEU A 185 9.05 9.58 2.80
C LEU A 185 9.18 8.76 4.10
N PHE A 186 8.09 8.19 4.61
CA PHE A 186 8.08 7.32 5.79
C PHE A 186 8.46 5.87 5.46
N ALA A 187 8.11 5.36 4.29
CA ALA A 187 8.39 3.98 3.89
C ALA A 187 9.85 3.77 3.49
N LEU A 188 10.44 4.71 2.74
CA LEU A 188 11.78 4.59 2.15
C LEU A 188 12.90 4.33 3.17
N PRO A 189 12.99 5.04 4.31
CA PRO A 189 14.01 4.74 5.33
C PRO A 189 13.87 3.33 5.89
N GLY A 190 12.65 2.82 6.04
CA GLY A 190 12.39 1.44 6.46
C GLY A 190 12.92 0.42 5.44
N ILE A 191 12.69 0.65 4.15
CA ILE A 191 13.20 -0.19 3.05
C ILE A 191 14.73 -0.16 3.01
N ILE A 192 15.34 1.02 3.18
CA ILE A 192 16.80 1.16 3.25
C ILE A 192 17.37 0.36 4.43
N LEU A 193 16.72 0.42 5.60
CA LEU A 193 17.13 -0.39 6.76
C LEU A 193 17.02 -1.89 6.48
N VAL A 194 15.97 -2.35 5.79
CA VAL A 194 15.84 -3.76 5.35
C VAL A 194 17.05 -4.15 4.50
N ILE A 195 17.43 -3.33 3.53
CA ILE A 195 18.60 -3.56 2.66
C ILE A 195 19.88 -3.65 3.50
N VAL A 196 20.11 -2.66 4.37
CA VAL A 196 21.33 -2.59 5.22
C VAL A 196 21.42 -3.80 6.15
N LEU A 197 20.32 -4.18 6.80
CA LEU A 197 20.29 -5.34 7.70
C LEU A 197 20.54 -6.64 6.94
N ALA A 198 19.90 -6.83 5.80
CA ALA A 198 20.08 -8.00 4.97
C ALA A 198 21.50 -8.09 4.39
N ALA A 199 22.06 -6.96 3.88
CA ALA A 199 23.42 -6.92 3.32
C ALA A 199 24.51 -7.21 4.36
N ARG A 200 24.30 -6.82 5.63
CA ARG A 200 25.26 -7.05 6.72
C ARG A 200 25.12 -8.41 7.38
N SER A 201 24.03 -9.11 7.18
CA SER A 201 23.77 -10.40 7.78
C SER A 201 24.35 -11.53 6.92
N LYS A 202 24.80 -12.62 7.59
CA LYS A 202 25.28 -13.84 6.94
C LYS A 202 24.28 -14.99 7.01
N GLU A 203 23.07 -14.71 7.50
CA GLU A 203 22.02 -15.72 7.67
C GLU A 203 21.47 -16.21 6.32
N PRO A 204 20.97 -17.43 6.22
CA PRO A 204 20.47 -18.01 4.97
C PRO A 204 19.33 -17.22 4.30
N ALA A 205 18.54 -16.48 5.11
CA ALA A 205 17.46 -15.62 4.61
C ALA A 205 17.94 -14.27 4.05
N SER A 206 19.17 -13.83 4.40
CA SER A 206 19.66 -12.48 4.12
C SER A 206 19.70 -12.16 2.62
N ARG A 207 20.27 -13.05 1.81
CA ARG A 207 20.36 -12.86 0.36
C ARG A 207 18.98 -12.80 -0.31
N PRO A 208 18.04 -13.72 -0.03
CA PRO A 208 16.66 -13.61 -0.55
C PRO A 208 15.94 -12.33 -0.09
N ILE A 209 16.10 -11.90 1.15
CA ILE A 209 15.52 -10.65 1.66
C ILE A 209 16.11 -9.44 0.93
N LEU A 210 17.43 -9.41 0.71
CA LEU A 210 18.09 -8.35 -0.05
C LEU A 210 17.54 -8.26 -1.48
N ILE A 211 17.43 -9.41 -2.17
CA ILE A 211 16.85 -9.46 -3.52
C ILE A 211 15.39 -9.00 -3.50
N ALA A 212 14.58 -9.43 -2.52
CA ALA A 212 13.21 -8.97 -2.39
C ALA A 212 13.11 -7.45 -2.21
N ALA A 213 14.00 -6.85 -1.40
CA ALA A 213 14.03 -5.41 -1.21
C ALA A 213 14.45 -4.66 -2.48
N VAL A 214 15.42 -5.18 -3.24
CA VAL A 214 15.82 -4.61 -4.53
C VAL A 214 14.70 -4.73 -5.56
N LEU A 215 14.04 -5.89 -5.65
CA LEU A 215 12.89 -6.09 -6.55
C LEU A 215 11.75 -5.10 -6.22
N LEU A 216 11.49 -4.85 -4.94
CA LEU A 216 10.50 -3.85 -4.53
C LEU A 216 10.85 -2.45 -5.04
N ILE A 217 12.12 -2.05 -4.97
CA ILE A 217 12.59 -0.79 -5.54
C ILE A 217 12.42 -0.78 -7.06
N VAL A 218 12.81 -1.86 -7.75
CA VAL A 218 12.68 -1.96 -9.22
C VAL A 218 11.22 -1.83 -9.65
N VAL A 219 10.29 -2.47 -8.95
CA VAL A 219 8.84 -2.35 -9.23
C VAL A 219 8.37 -0.90 -9.07
N ASN A 220 8.79 -0.21 -7.99
CA ASN A 220 8.42 1.19 -7.79
C ASN A 220 9.06 2.12 -8.84
N VAL A 221 10.31 1.88 -9.22
CA VAL A 221 10.97 2.64 -10.30
C VAL A 221 10.24 2.43 -11.63
N ALA A 222 9.84 1.20 -11.94
CA ALA A 222 9.06 0.91 -13.14
C ALA A 222 7.70 1.65 -13.15
N TYR A 223 7.00 1.68 -11.99
CA TYR A 223 5.78 2.46 -11.82
C TYR A 223 6.00 3.94 -12.12
N PHE A 224 6.99 4.57 -11.47
CA PHE A 224 7.26 6.00 -11.68
C PHE A 224 7.75 6.32 -13.09
N ALA A 225 8.57 5.46 -13.69
CA ALA A 225 9.04 5.64 -15.06
C ALA A 225 7.88 5.54 -16.07
N TYR A 226 6.97 4.59 -15.87
CA TYR A 226 5.78 4.44 -16.69
C TYR A 226 4.85 5.66 -16.58
N TYR A 227 4.61 6.11 -15.34
CA TYR A 227 3.82 7.31 -15.05
C TYR A 227 4.43 8.56 -15.67
N ALA A 228 5.73 8.81 -15.44
CA ALA A 228 6.43 9.98 -15.95
C ALA A 228 6.54 10.01 -17.49
N ALA A 229 6.50 8.85 -18.13
CA ALA A 229 6.50 8.74 -19.59
C ALA A 229 5.11 8.96 -20.21
N GLY A 230 4.05 9.14 -19.42
CA GLY A 230 2.68 9.35 -19.92
C GLY A 230 2.14 8.17 -20.73
N VAL A 231 2.59 6.94 -20.41
CA VAL A 231 2.25 5.77 -21.24
C VAL A 231 0.77 5.41 -21.12
N THR A 232 0.16 5.63 -19.94
CA THR A 232 -1.29 5.42 -19.74
C THR A 232 -2.11 6.26 -20.72
N GLU A 233 -1.81 7.55 -20.79
CA GLU A 233 -2.48 8.53 -21.65
C GLU A 233 -2.25 8.20 -23.13
N MET A 234 -1.01 7.88 -23.50
CA MET A 234 -0.69 7.46 -24.87
C MET A 234 -1.47 6.22 -25.33
N LEU A 235 -1.63 5.22 -24.47
CA LEU A 235 -2.40 4.01 -24.77
C LEU A 235 -3.90 4.29 -24.85
N TRP A 236 -4.42 5.13 -23.94
CA TRP A 236 -5.84 5.47 -23.91
C TRP A 236 -6.24 6.32 -25.11
N ASP A 237 -5.44 7.33 -25.45
CA ASP A 237 -5.68 8.27 -26.55
C ASP A 237 -5.43 7.64 -27.93
N SER A 238 -4.77 6.46 -28.01
CA SER A 238 -4.61 5.74 -29.29
C SER A 238 -5.93 5.31 -29.94
N GLY A 239 -7.01 5.30 -29.15
CA GLY A 239 -8.35 4.94 -29.62
C GLY A 239 -8.63 3.45 -29.71
N ASP A 240 -7.66 2.60 -29.35
CA ASP A 240 -7.81 1.13 -29.33
C ASP A 240 -8.62 0.64 -28.12
N GLY A 241 -9.04 1.53 -27.23
CA GLY A 241 -9.79 1.22 -26.01
C GLY A 241 -8.98 0.43 -24.98
N PHE A 242 -7.66 0.40 -25.13
CA PHE A 242 -6.78 -0.28 -24.18
C PHE A 242 -6.29 0.70 -23.10
N TYR A 243 -6.65 0.41 -21.86
CA TYR A 243 -6.22 1.16 -20.71
C TYR A 243 -5.35 0.29 -19.81
N PHE A 244 -4.10 0.69 -19.64
CA PHE A 244 -3.14 0.05 -18.74
C PHE A 244 -2.41 1.13 -17.97
N SER A 245 -2.76 1.27 -16.70
CA SER A 245 -2.26 2.37 -15.86
C SER A 245 -0.90 2.06 -15.24
N ALA A 246 -0.24 3.08 -14.72
CA ALA A 246 0.95 2.89 -13.91
C ALA A 246 0.66 2.00 -12.68
N ASN A 247 -0.55 2.06 -12.11
CA ASN A 247 -0.97 1.16 -11.04
C ASN A 247 -1.01 -0.31 -11.49
N ASP A 248 -1.36 -0.59 -12.74
CA ASP A 248 -1.36 -1.96 -13.27
C ASP A 248 0.06 -2.52 -13.36
N VAL A 249 1.04 -1.68 -13.78
CA VAL A 249 2.46 -2.03 -13.72
C VAL A 249 2.89 -2.37 -12.29
N LEU A 250 2.47 -1.54 -11.33
CA LEU A 250 2.75 -1.78 -9.90
C LEU A 250 2.13 -3.10 -9.43
N HIS A 251 0.85 -3.36 -9.73
CA HIS A 251 0.15 -4.57 -9.29
C HIS A 251 0.77 -5.84 -9.86
N VAL A 252 1.10 -5.87 -11.15
CA VAL A 252 1.80 -7.01 -11.79
C VAL A 252 3.16 -7.23 -11.15
N GLY A 253 3.94 -6.16 -10.97
CA GLY A 253 5.24 -6.22 -10.31
C GLY A 253 5.15 -6.71 -8.87
N MET A 254 4.15 -6.26 -8.11
CA MET A 254 3.93 -6.67 -6.72
C MET A 254 3.43 -8.12 -6.60
N ILE A 255 2.66 -8.64 -7.55
CA ILE A 255 2.30 -10.06 -7.62
C ILE A 255 3.57 -10.91 -7.83
N ALA A 256 4.43 -10.54 -8.78
CA ALA A 256 5.69 -11.22 -9.02
C ALA A 256 6.62 -11.16 -7.80
N TRP A 257 6.71 -10.00 -7.15
CA TRP A 257 7.44 -9.80 -5.90
C TRP A 257 6.94 -10.72 -4.78
N LEU A 258 5.62 -10.82 -4.61
CA LEU A 258 5.01 -11.65 -3.57
C LEU A 258 5.30 -13.15 -3.81
N ILE A 259 5.23 -13.61 -5.05
CA ILE A 259 5.61 -14.99 -5.42
C ILE A 259 7.07 -15.24 -5.02
N TYR A 260 7.97 -14.29 -5.34
CA TYR A 260 9.37 -14.39 -4.93
C TYR A 260 9.52 -14.48 -3.40
N VAL A 261 8.82 -13.63 -2.64
CA VAL A 261 8.83 -13.66 -1.17
C VAL A 261 8.35 -15.02 -0.65
N ALA A 262 7.27 -15.55 -1.18
CA ALA A 262 6.70 -16.83 -0.76
C ALA A 262 7.68 -17.99 -1.02
N VAL A 263 8.30 -18.03 -2.21
CA VAL A 263 9.12 -19.16 -2.67
C VAL A 263 10.57 -19.08 -2.22
N ALA A 264 11.18 -17.88 -2.21
CA ALA A 264 12.60 -17.72 -1.95
C ALA A 264 12.91 -17.28 -0.51
N VAL A 265 12.10 -16.37 0.06
CA VAL A 265 12.29 -15.87 1.43
C VAL A 265 11.67 -16.83 2.43
N GLY A 266 10.43 -17.26 2.18
CA GLY A 266 9.63 -18.05 3.11
C GLY A 266 10.32 -19.30 3.66
N PRO A 267 10.92 -20.18 2.87
CA PRO A 267 11.58 -21.39 3.36
C PRO A 267 12.80 -21.12 4.25
N LYS A 268 13.46 -19.96 4.07
CA LYS A 268 14.71 -19.59 4.74
C LYS A 268 14.51 -18.66 5.93
N LEU A 269 13.31 -18.05 6.06
CA LEU A 269 13.03 -17.06 7.10
C LEU A 269 12.92 -17.75 8.47
N ARG A 270 13.86 -17.46 9.34
CA ARG A 270 13.93 -17.94 10.74
C ARG A 270 14.50 -16.85 11.64
N ASP A 271 14.15 -16.91 12.92
CA ASP A 271 14.73 -16.01 13.91
C ASP A 271 16.21 -16.36 14.15
N LEU A 272 17.01 -15.31 14.40
CA LEU A 272 18.36 -15.49 14.91
C LEU A 272 18.32 -16.22 16.24
N SER A 273 19.12 -17.29 16.38
CA SER A 273 19.27 -18.02 17.64
C SER A 273 19.79 -17.08 18.73
N PRO A 274 19.21 -17.12 19.95
CA PRO A 274 19.85 -16.52 21.11
C PRO A 274 21.24 -17.17 21.30
N ARG A 275 22.25 -16.37 21.62
CA ARG A 275 23.52 -16.91 22.15
C ARG A 275 23.40 -17.17 23.61
#